data_aa083cf9e325ce0897949789b658ab12
#
_entry.id   aa083cf9e325ce0897949789b658ab12
#
_cell.length_a   1.000
_cell.length_b   1.000
_cell.length_c   1.000
_cell.angle_alpha   90.00
_cell.angle_beta   90.00
_cell.angle_gamma   90.00
#
_symmetry.space_group_name_H-M   'P 1'
#
loop_
_entity.id
_entity.type
_entity.pdbx_description
1 polymer ?
#
loop_
_entity_poly.entity_id
_entity_poly.type
_entity_poly.pdbx_seq_one_letter_code
_entity_poly.pdbx_strand_id
1 'polypeptide(L)'
;MMGFTQPERLLPAALRSGDKVGIIAPAGCINPDALEAGCAWLERRSLQPVYLPSILDRDLYFAGSTERRLNEFHETFSRPDIKAVICARGGYGCNYLLPRIDLDLVRANRKIFVGCSDITTLLTYLCDVAHMVVFHGPMLNIDVRPNGVDEPSWVSALMSGEPYRREFMEDEVQTLVPGHAEGTLYGGCLSLLCASLGTPYEIATHGTILFIEDLAEPAFRIDRMLMHLKLAGKFSGVRGIIFGEMLNCGRNADYPLQDVVRRVVGDIGIPVAYGLKSGHVSGRNVTLPFGAQAALTTGTSVSLSWSASVTKNSAPVAAQPS
;
A
#
# COMPACT_ATOMS: atom_id res chain seq x y z
N MET A 1 -29.86 15.38 -3.03
CA MET A 1 -28.48 14.96 -2.66
C MET A 1 -27.70 14.86 -3.94
N MET A 2 -26.83 15.82 -4.23
CA MET A 2 -25.92 15.71 -5.38
C MET A 2 -24.89 14.63 -5.04
N GLY A 3 -24.91 13.53 -5.79
CA GLY A 3 -23.90 12.48 -5.67
C GLY A 3 -22.54 13.07 -6.05
N PHE A 4 -21.65 13.20 -5.09
CA PHE A 4 -20.23 13.44 -5.37
C PHE A 4 -19.68 12.18 -6.05
N THR A 5 -19.69 12.17 -7.38
CA THR A 5 -18.90 11.20 -8.13
C THR A 5 -17.44 11.52 -7.85
N GLN A 6 -16.76 10.63 -7.12
CA GLN A 6 -15.30 10.74 -7.02
C GLN A 6 -14.70 10.70 -8.45
N PRO A 7 -13.70 11.53 -8.75
CA PRO A 7 -13.07 11.51 -10.06
C PRO A 7 -12.53 10.11 -10.34
N GLU A 8 -12.69 9.66 -11.59
CA GLU A 8 -12.19 8.36 -12.05
C GLU A 8 -10.68 8.29 -11.78
N ARG A 9 -10.25 7.26 -11.06
CA ARG A 9 -8.85 7.12 -10.71
C ARG A 9 -8.02 6.66 -11.90
N LEU A 10 -6.82 7.19 -11.98
CA LEU A 10 -5.88 6.92 -13.05
C LEU A 10 -5.20 5.57 -12.83
N LEU A 11 -5.49 4.62 -13.72
CA LEU A 11 -4.88 3.29 -13.69
C LEU A 11 -3.52 3.29 -14.38
N PRO A 12 -2.46 2.71 -13.78
CA PRO A 12 -1.20 2.44 -14.47
C PRO A 12 -1.35 1.29 -15.47
N ALA A 13 -0.39 1.15 -16.38
CA ALA A 13 -0.32 -0.02 -17.27
C ALA A 13 0.14 -1.26 -16.48
N ALA A 14 -0.42 -2.44 -16.80
CA ALA A 14 0.02 -3.71 -16.25
C ALA A 14 1.46 -4.03 -16.70
N LEU A 15 2.25 -4.64 -15.80
CA LEU A 15 3.61 -5.11 -16.09
C LEU A 15 3.60 -6.31 -17.04
N ARG A 16 4.60 -6.37 -17.89
CA ARG A 16 4.88 -7.48 -18.80
C ARG A 16 6.29 -8.00 -18.62
N SER A 17 6.52 -9.22 -19.05
CA SER A 17 7.89 -9.76 -19.16
C SER A 17 8.77 -8.81 -19.97
N GLY A 18 9.97 -8.52 -19.48
CA GLY A 18 10.91 -7.57 -20.04
C GLY A 18 10.76 -6.12 -19.60
N ASP A 19 9.70 -5.76 -18.88
CA ASP A 19 9.50 -4.40 -18.42
C ASP A 19 10.55 -4.00 -17.36
N LYS A 20 10.95 -2.72 -17.42
CA LYS A 20 11.84 -2.13 -16.41
C LYS A 20 11.06 -1.69 -15.18
N VAL A 21 11.62 -2.04 -14.02
CA VAL A 21 11.12 -1.69 -12.69
C VAL A 21 12.14 -0.79 -12.00
N GLY A 22 11.76 0.46 -11.74
CA GLY A 22 12.57 1.39 -10.98
C GLY A 22 12.54 1.04 -9.49
N ILE A 23 13.69 0.94 -8.87
CA ILE A 23 13.82 0.76 -7.43
C ILE A 23 14.26 2.09 -6.83
N ILE A 24 13.53 2.59 -5.84
CA ILE A 24 13.84 3.84 -5.13
C ILE A 24 13.85 3.63 -3.62
N ALA A 25 14.63 4.44 -2.91
CA ALA A 25 14.64 4.48 -1.45
C ALA A 25 14.19 5.85 -0.94
N PRO A 26 12.88 6.14 -0.87
CA PRO A 26 12.38 7.46 -0.50
C PRO A 26 12.41 7.72 1.02
N ALA A 27 12.68 6.71 1.83
CA ALA A 27 12.67 6.75 3.29
C ALA A 27 14.03 6.30 3.88
N GLY A 28 14.11 5.12 4.47
CA GLY A 28 15.30 4.59 5.13
C GLY A 28 16.29 3.91 4.17
N CYS A 29 17.54 3.76 4.62
CA CYS A 29 18.61 3.12 3.86
C CYS A 29 18.30 1.64 3.62
N ILE A 30 18.58 1.15 2.42
CA ILE A 30 18.59 -0.28 2.12
C ILE A 30 20.00 -0.86 2.33
N ASN A 31 20.05 -2.13 2.75
CA ASN A 31 21.29 -2.90 2.77
C ASN A 31 21.62 -3.37 1.34
N PRO A 32 22.90 -3.31 0.90
CA PRO A 32 23.32 -3.78 -0.43
C PRO A 32 22.88 -5.20 -0.75
N ASP A 33 23.07 -6.15 0.19
CA ASP A 33 22.70 -7.56 -0.01
C ASP A 33 21.18 -7.72 -0.21
N ALA A 34 20.37 -6.93 0.51
CA ALA A 34 18.91 -6.93 0.34
C ALA A 34 18.51 -6.31 -1.01
N LEU A 35 19.20 -5.29 -1.48
CA LEU A 35 18.99 -4.71 -2.80
C LEU A 35 19.31 -5.73 -3.90
N GLU A 36 20.43 -6.42 -3.81
CA GLU A 36 20.84 -7.47 -4.74
C GLU A 36 19.82 -8.63 -4.76
N ALA A 37 19.43 -9.12 -3.59
CA ALA A 37 18.39 -10.14 -3.47
C ALA A 37 17.06 -9.72 -4.09
N GLY A 38 16.68 -8.43 -3.91
CA GLY A 38 15.50 -7.81 -4.50
C GLY A 38 15.58 -7.75 -6.03
N CYS A 39 16.73 -7.35 -6.57
CA CYS A 39 16.98 -7.35 -8.01
C CYS A 39 16.85 -8.75 -8.59
N ALA A 40 17.53 -9.73 -8.00
CA ALA A 40 17.44 -11.12 -8.41
C ALA A 40 16.02 -11.70 -8.32
N TRP A 41 15.22 -11.24 -7.35
CA TRP A 41 13.81 -11.63 -7.23
C TRP A 41 12.96 -11.09 -8.40
N LEU A 42 13.18 -9.85 -8.85
CA LEU A 42 12.53 -9.26 -10.02
C LEU A 42 12.97 -9.94 -11.32
N GLU A 43 14.25 -10.21 -11.48
CA GLU A 43 14.82 -10.88 -12.66
C GLU A 43 14.24 -12.29 -12.84
N ARG A 44 14.05 -13.05 -11.76
CA ARG A 44 13.38 -14.37 -11.81
C ARG A 44 11.93 -14.28 -12.31
N ARG A 45 11.33 -13.09 -12.30
CA ARG A 45 9.99 -12.79 -12.85
C ARG A 45 10.05 -12.16 -14.24
N SER A 46 11.24 -12.25 -14.89
CA SER A 46 11.49 -11.64 -16.19
C SER A 46 11.29 -10.13 -16.22
N LEU A 47 11.51 -9.45 -15.09
CA LEU A 47 11.48 -7.99 -14.96
C LEU A 47 12.93 -7.46 -14.88
N GLN A 48 13.15 -6.24 -15.35
CA GLN A 48 14.47 -5.62 -15.36
C GLN A 48 14.58 -4.56 -14.26
N PRO A 49 15.25 -4.83 -13.12
CA PRO A 49 15.46 -3.85 -12.08
C PRO A 49 16.39 -2.73 -12.54
N VAL A 50 16.04 -1.49 -12.22
CA VAL A 50 16.84 -0.30 -12.52
C VAL A 50 16.85 0.61 -11.30
N TYR A 51 18.01 1.06 -10.87
CA TYR A 51 18.17 1.99 -9.75
C TYR A 51 19.38 2.91 -9.96
N LEU A 52 19.39 4.04 -9.25
CA LEU A 52 20.55 4.92 -9.22
C LEU A 52 21.57 4.43 -8.19
N PRO A 53 22.89 4.52 -8.47
CA PRO A 53 23.91 4.12 -7.50
C PRO A 53 23.78 4.83 -6.13
N SER A 54 23.24 6.04 -6.12
CA SER A 54 22.97 6.82 -4.91
C SER A 54 21.90 6.24 -3.98
N ILE A 55 21.19 5.16 -4.39
CA ILE A 55 20.21 4.46 -3.54
C ILE A 55 20.83 3.95 -2.22
N LEU A 56 22.15 3.74 -2.21
CA LEU A 56 22.93 3.30 -1.04
C LEU A 56 23.45 4.44 -0.17
N ASP A 57 23.22 5.71 -0.56
CA ASP A 57 23.63 6.86 0.22
C ASP A 57 22.95 6.85 1.60
N ARG A 58 23.65 7.44 2.58
CA ARG A 58 23.18 7.52 3.96
C ARG A 58 23.31 8.93 4.51
N ASP A 59 22.26 9.36 5.21
CA ASP A 59 22.22 10.57 6.01
C ASP A 59 21.43 10.26 7.27
N LEU A 60 22.10 10.07 8.40
CA LEU A 60 21.52 9.53 9.64
C LEU A 60 20.80 8.17 9.36
N TYR A 61 19.48 8.14 9.50
CA TYR A 61 18.62 6.98 9.23
C TYR A 61 17.96 7.04 7.85
N PHE A 62 18.13 8.13 7.09
CA PHE A 62 17.59 8.30 5.75
C PHE A 62 18.48 7.67 4.67
N ALA A 63 17.88 7.33 3.56
CA ALA A 63 18.59 6.95 2.33
C ALA A 63 19.15 8.22 1.64
N GLY A 64 20.15 8.86 2.24
CA GLY A 64 20.71 10.13 1.79
C GLY A 64 19.84 11.36 2.07
N SER A 65 20.23 12.50 1.54
CA SER A 65 19.56 13.78 1.74
C SER A 65 18.13 13.79 1.15
N THR A 66 17.32 14.75 1.58
CA THR A 66 15.98 14.97 1.01
C THR A 66 16.04 15.25 -0.50
N GLU A 67 17.03 16.04 -0.94
CA GLU A 67 17.27 16.34 -2.35
C GLU A 67 17.57 15.08 -3.16
N ARG A 68 18.45 14.23 -2.64
CA ARG A 68 18.79 12.96 -3.29
C ARG A 68 17.55 12.08 -3.48
N ARG A 69 16.75 11.87 -2.41
CA ARG A 69 15.55 11.04 -2.44
C ARG A 69 14.47 11.59 -3.38
N LEU A 70 14.30 12.90 -3.39
CA LEU A 70 13.36 13.59 -4.29
C LEU A 70 13.82 13.50 -5.75
N ASN A 71 15.10 13.72 -6.03
CA ASN A 71 15.65 13.60 -7.38
C ASN A 71 15.51 12.18 -7.92
N GLU A 72 15.80 11.15 -7.10
CA GLU A 72 15.58 9.74 -7.48
C GLU A 72 14.12 9.46 -7.81
N PHE A 73 13.18 9.97 -6.99
CA PHE A 73 11.75 9.85 -7.23
C PHE A 73 11.36 10.48 -8.59
N HIS A 74 11.73 11.73 -8.82
CA HIS A 74 11.39 12.45 -10.05
C HIS A 74 12.06 11.84 -11.28
N GLU A 75 13.35 11.49 -11.21
CA GLU A 75 14.07 10.85 -12.31
C GLU A 75 13.42 9.51 -12.67
N THR A 76 13.10 8.69 -11.68
CA THR A 76 12.46 7.40 -11.93
C THR A 76 11.06 7.56 -12.53
N PHE A 77 10.28 8.54 -12.08
CA PHE A 77 8.96 8.83 -12.67
C PHE A 77 9.05 9.43 -14.07
N SER A 78 10.03 10.26 -14.39
CA SER A 78 10.17 10.89 -15.70
C SER A 78 10.56 9.92 -16.83
N ARG A 79 11.18 8.80 -16.50
CA ARG A 79 11.68 7.82 -17.48
C ARG A 79 10.56 7.01 -18.10
N PRO A 80 10.29 7.11 -19.41
CA PRO A 80 9.18 6.41 -20.09
C PRO A 80 9.43 4.90 -20.23
N ASP A 81 10.68 4.44 -20.13
CA ASP A 81 11.08 3.04 -20.22
C ASP A 81 10.81 2.28 -18.89
N ILE A 82 10.65 2.98 -17.75
CA ILE A 82 10.28 2.38 -16.47
C ILE A 82 8.75 2.28 -16.38
N LYS A 83 8.23 1.07 -16.09
CA LYS A 83 6.78 0.79 -16.03
C LYS A 83 6.24 0.71 -14.62
N ALA A 84 7.08 0.34 -13.67
CA ALA A 84 6.74 0.30 -12.24
C ALA A 84 7.83 0.92 -11.40
N VAL A 85 7.45 1.40 -10.21
CA VAL A 85 8.34 1.85 -9.15
C VAL A 85 8.05 1.01 -7.92
N ILE A 86 9.07 0.33 -7.39
CA ILE A 86 9.00 -0.43 -6.14
C ILE A 86 9.92 0.22 -5.12
N CYS A 87 9.37 0.55 -3.96
CA CYS A 87 10.15 1.10 -2.88
C CYS A 87 11.05 0.02 -2.27
N ALA A 88 12.32 0.32 -2.14
CA ALA A 88 13.31 -0.61 -1.61
C ALA A 88 13.01 -0.96 -0.15
N ARG A 89 12.60 0.05 0.65
CA ARG A 89 12.37 -0.05 2.08
C ARG A 89 11.50 1.09 2.59
N GLY A 90 10.76 0.85 3.69
CA GLY A 90 10.18 1.86 4.56
C GLY A 90 11.22 2.50 5.50
N GLY A 91 10.84 2.73 6.73
CA GLY A 91 11.63 3.41 7.75
C GLY A 91 11.00 4.74 8.12
N TYR A 92 11.62 5.87 7.77
CA TYR A 92 11.07 7.21 7.96
C TYR A 92 11.66 8.17 6.93
N GLY A 93 10.86 9.17 6.49
CA GLY A 93 11.37 10.27 5.69
C GLY A 93 10.51 10.69 4.50
N CYS A 94 9.44 9.96 4.16
CA CYS A 94 8.55 10.31 3.04
C CYS A 94 7.85 11.65 3.25
N ASN A 95 7.55 12.04 4.49
CA ASN A 95 6.96 13.34 4.83
C ASN A 95 7.76 14.54 4.31
N TYR A 96 9.09 14.43 4.24
CA TYR A 96 9.96 15.50 3.73
C TYR A 96 9.82 15.72 2.22
N LEU A 97 9.31 14.73 1.50
CA LEU A 97 9.17 14.77 0.05
C LEU A 97 7.85 15.43 -0.39
N LEU A 98 6.75 15.23 0.37
CA LEU A 98 5.39 15.63 -0.02
C LEU A 98 5.29 17.08 -0.53
N PRO A 99 5.86 18.11 0.16
CA PRO A 99 5.73 19.50 -0.28
C PRO A 99 6.45 19.80 -1.60
N ARG A 100 7.28 18.88 -2.08
CA ARG A 100 8.23 19.11 -3.19
C ARG A 100 8.02 18.16 -4.36
N ILE A 101 7.08 17.21 -4.26
CA ILE A 101 6.75 16.30 -5.37
C ILE A 101 6.09 17.08 -6.49
N ASP A 102 6.64 16.95 -7.70
CA ASP A 102 6.04 17.45 -8.92
C ASP A 102 4.87 16.53 -9.34
N LEU A 103 3.66 16.96 -9.00
CA LEU A 103 2.43 16.22 -9.27
C LEU A 103 2.12 16.14 -10.77
N ASP A 104 2.49 17.14 -11.55
CA ASP A 104 2.22 17.15 -13.00
C ASP A 104 3.14 16.14 -13.69
N LEU A 105 4.40 16.06 -13.27
CA LEU A 105 5.31 15.00 -13.70
C LEU A 105 4.73 13.60 -13.39
N VAL A 106 4.25 13.41 -12.16
CA VAL A 106 3.69 12.11 -11.72
C VAL A 106 2.44 11.75 -12.53
N ARG A 107 1.50 12.69 -12.71
CA ARG A 107 0.27 12.48 -13.47
C ARG A 107 0.53 12.20 -14.95
N ALA A 108 1.52 12.89 -15.55
CA ALA A 108 1.92 12.66 -16.93
C ALA A 108 2.59 11.29 -17.14
N ASN A 109 3.26 10.76 -16.12
CA ASN A 109 4.06 9.54 -16.21
C ASN A 109 3.55 8.44 -15.24
N ARG A 110 2.25 8.20 -15.24
CA ARG A 110 1.61 7.20 -14.35
C ARG A 110 2.27 5.85 -14.45
N LYS A 111 2.66 5.31 -13.30
CA LYS A 111 3.32 4.01 -13.15
C LYS A 111 2.71 3.24 -12.00
N ILE A 112 2.86 1.93 -12.01
CA ILE A 112 2.69 1.12 -10.81
C ILE A 112 3.63 1.69 -9.74
N PHE A 113 3.11 1.93 -8.53
CA PHE A 113 3.89 2.40 -7.38
C PHE A 113 3.59 1.51 -6.18
N VAL A 114 4.61 0.80 -5.68
CA VAL A 114 4.46 -0.25 -4.64
C VAL A 114 5.27 0.09 -3.40
N GLY A 115 4.66 -0.09 -2.23
CA GLY A 115 5.34 0.01 -0.94
C GLY A 115 4.40 -0.17 0.24
N CYS A 116 4.94 -0.12 1.45
CA CYS A 116 4.20 -0.15 2.73
C CYS A 116 4.99 0.57 3.82
N SER A 117 4.55 0.51 5.08
CA SER A 117 5.24 1.19 6.19
C SER A 117 5.26 2.72 5.98
N ASP A 118 6.40 3.40 6.10
CA ASP A 118 6.55 4.86 5.86
C ASP A 118 6.08 5.28 4.45
N ILE A 119 6.10 4.35 3.49
CA ILE A 119 5.59 4.61 2.12
C ILE A 119 4.07 4.83 2.11
N THR A 120 3.33 4.44 3.16
CA THR A 120 1.91 4.82 3.36
C THR A 120 1.69 6.30 3.09
N THR A 121 2.59 7.16 3.54
CA THR A 121 2.56 8.61 3.33
C THR A 121 2.52 8.98 1.83
N LEU A 122 3.33 8.32 1.00
CA LEU A 122 3.32 8.52 -0.46
C LEU A 122 2.11 7.85 -1.11
N LEU A 123 1.72 6.65 -0.64
CA LEU A 123 0.56 5.94 -1.18
C LEU A 123 -0.73 6.76 -1.01
N THR A 124 -0.98 7.27 0.19
CA THR A 124 -2.17 8.10 0.47
C THR A 124 -2.11 9.41 -0.32
N TYR A 125 -0.96 10.08 -0.38
CA TYR A 125 -0.78 11.31 -1.15
C TYR A 125 -1.03 11.11 -2.65
N LEU A 126 -0.46 10.07 -3.25
CA LEU A 126 -0.67 9.77 -4.67
C LEU A 126 -2.12 9.35 -4.96
N CYS A 127 -2.77 8.65 -4.03
CA CYS A 127 -4.20 8.36 -4.13
C CYS A 127 -5.05 9.63 -4.10
N ASP A 128 -4.84 10.49 -3.10
CA ASP A 128 -5.75 11.60 -2.83
C ASP A 128 -5.50 12.80 -3.75
N VAL A 129 -4.24 13.10 -4.04
CA VAL A 129 -3.87 14.31 -4.77
C VAL A 129 -3.55 14.02 -6.24
N ALA A 130 -2.85 12.94 -6.56
CA ALA A 130 -2.59 12.56 -7.96
C ALA A 130 -3.72 11.73 -8.59
N HIS A 131 -4.70 11.28 -7.79
CA HIS A 131 -5.82 10.42 -8.20
C HIS A 131 -5.37 9.11 -8.88
N MET A 132 -4.28 8.52 -8.40
CA MET A 132 -3.74 7.28 -8.93
C MET A 132 -4.22 6.06 -8.15
N VAL A 133 -4.31 4.91 -8.82
CA VAL A 133 -4.27 3.61 -8.15
C VAL A 133 -2.80 3.29 -7.86
N VAL A 134 -2.52 2.98 -6.59
CA VAL A 134 -1.19 2.61 -6.08
C VAL A 134 -1.29 1.30 -5.28
N PHE A 135 -0.18 0.69 -4.93
CA PHE A 135 -0.20 -0.68 -4.41
C PHE A 135 0.49 -0.75 -3.05
N HIS A 136 -0.29 -1.08 -2.03
CA HIS A 136 0.23 -1.45 -0.72
C HIS A 136 0.68 -2.91 -0.77
N GLY A 137 1.95 -3.19 -0.51
CA GLY A 137 2.45 -4.54 -0.68
C GLY A 137 3.96 -4.67 -0.49
N PRO A 138 4.52 -5.80 -0.96
CA PRO A 138 5.89 -6.19 -0.67
C PRO A 138 6.93 -5.18 -1.14
N MET A 139 7.93 -4.97 -0.27
CA MET A 139 9.14 -4.20 -0.56
C MET A 139 10.37 -5.11 -0.58
N LEU A 140 11.47 -4.63 -1.20
CA LEU A 140 12.61 -5.49 -1.51
C LEU A 140 13.40 -5.95 -0.30
N ASN A 141 13.48 -5.14 0.78
CA ASN A 141 14.36 -5.45 1.89
C ASN A 141 13.85 -6.53 2.86
N ILE A 142 12.54 -6.82 2.86
CA ILE A 142 11.92 -7.72 3.85
C ILE A 142 11.20 -8.89 3.18
N ASP A 143 10.52 -8.63 2.06
CA ASP A 143 9.53 -9.55 1.51
C ASP A 143 10.09 -10.49 0.44
N VAL A 144 11.27 -10.22 -0.12
CA VAL A 144 11.90 -11.05 -1.18
C VAL A 144 12.56 -12.35 -0.67
N ARG A 145 12.15 -12.81 0.51
CA ARG A 145 12.48 -14.12 1.08
C ARG A 145 11.58 -15.21 0.49
N PRO A 146 11.94 -16.49 0.58
CA PRO A 146 11.06 -17.59 0.20
C PRO A 146 9.70 -17.47 0.92
N ASN A 147 8.61 -17.55 0.16
CA ASN A 147 7.23 -17.38 0.67
C ASN A 147 6.93 -16.01 1.33
N GLY A 148 7.68 -14.96 1.02
CA GLY A 148 7.43 -13.61 1.54
C GLY A 148 6.39 -12.83 0.75
N VAL A 149 6.10 -13.20 -0.50
CA VAL A 149 5.13 -12.54 -1.38
C VAL A 149 3.95 -13.48 -1.64
N ASP A 150 2.74 -12.95 -1.59
CA ASP A 150 1.53 -13.63 -2.07
C ASP A 150 1.44 -13.48 -3.59
N GLU A 151 1.98 -14.47 -4.31
CA GLU A 151 2.06 -14.44 -5.78
C GLU A 151 0.72 -14.22 -6.48
N PRO A 152 -0.41 -14.86 -6.07
CA PRO A 152 -1.69 -14.62 -6.72
C PRO A 152 -2.11 -13.15 -6.68
N SER A 153 -1.99 -12.49 -5.53
CA SER A 153 -2.33 -11.07 -5.40
C SER A 153 -1.36 -10.17 -6.15
N TRP A 154 -0.05 -10.47 -6.13
CA TRP A 154 0.97 -9.76 -6.88
C TRP A 154 0.70 -9.78 -8.39
N VAL A 155 0.49 -10.98 -8.95
CA VAL A 155 0.22 -11.15 -10.38
C VAL A 155 -1.09 -10.47 -10.77
N SER A 156 -2.16 -10.67 -9.99
CA SER A 156 -3.46 -10.05 -10.27
C SER A 156 -3.37 -8.52 -10.25
N ALA A 157 -2.73 -7.95 -9.22
CA ALA A 157 -2.66 -6.50 -9.04
C ALA A 157 -1.75 -5.82 -10.08
N LEU A 158 -0.58 -6.41 -10.40
CA LEU A 158 0.45 -5.72 -11.15
C LEU A 158 0.62 -6.21 -12.59
N MET A 159 0.22 -7.43 -12.92
CA MET A 159 0.56 -8.06 -14.20
C MET A 159 -0.64 -8.51 -15.04
N SER A 160 -1.69 -9.05 -14.44
CA SER A 160 -2.80 -9.62 -15.22
C SER A 160 -3.77 -8.57 -15.73
N GLY A 161 -3.98 -7.49 -14.99
CA GLY A 161 -5.05 -6.53 -15.27
C GLY A 161 -6.46 -7.11 -15.11
N GLU A 162 -6.60 -8.31 -14.55
CA GLU A 162 -7.88 -8.99 -14.38
C GLU A 162 -8.51 -8.70 -13.02
N PRO A 163 -9.84 -8.79 -12.89
CA PRO A 163 -10.52 -8.74 -11.61
C PRO A 163 -9.96 -9.79 -10.66
N TYR A 164 -10.02 -9.51 -9.36
CA TYR A 164 -9.52 -10.40 -8.32
C TYR A 164 -10.56 -10.63 -7.26
N ARG A 165 -10.64 -11.85 -6.78
CA ARG A 165 -11.42 -12.22 -5.61
C ARG A 165 -10.63 -13.24 -4.80
N ARG A 166 -10.54 -13.01 -3.50
CA ARG A 166 -10.01 -13.98 -2.55
C ARG A 166 -10.95 -14.16 -1.39
N GLU A 167 -11.17 -15.39 -1.03
CA GLU A 167 -11.83 -15.81 0.18
C GLU A 167 -10.78 -16.29 1.17
N PHE A 168 -10.87 -15.80 2.40
CA PHE A 168 -9.98 -16.13 3.50
C PHE A 168 -10.75 -16.96 4.52
N MET A 169 -10.13 -18.04 4.97
CA MET A 169 -10.68 -18.84 6.07
C MET A 169 -10.50 -18.10 7.40
N GLU A 170 -11.25 -18.49 8.42
CA GLU A 170 -11.27 -17.81 9.73
C GLU A 170 -9.92 -17.83 10.46
N ASP A 171 -9.09 -18.84 10.20
CA ASP A 171 -7.73 -18.94 10.71
C ASP A 171 -6.73 -18.01 9.98
N GLU A 172 -7.06 -17.56 8.78
CA GLU A 172 -6.29 -16.56 8.03
C GLU A 172 -6.74 -15.12 8.34
N VAL A 173 -8.06 -14.85 8.28
CA VAL A 173 -8.66 -13.54 8.52
C VAL A 173 -9.96 -13.67 9.29
N GLN A 174 -10.02 -13.10 10.49
CA GLN A 174 -11.15 -13.17 11.40
C GLN A 174 -12.22 -12.12 11.08
N THR A 175 -13.48 -12.49 11.22
CA THR A 175 -14.60 -11.54 11.25
C THR A 175 -14.72 -10.94 12.67
N LEU A 176 -14.55 -9.63 12.81
CA LEU A 176 -14.85 -8.92 14.06
C LEU A 176 -16.29 -8.39 14.09
N VAL A 177 -16.77 -7.83 12.98
CA VAL A 177 -18.16 -7.40 12.77
C VAL A 177 -18.63 -7.95 11.42
N PRO A 178 -19.71 -8.75 11.35
CA PRO A 178 -20.21 -9.28 10.09
C PRO A 178 -20.90 -8.21 9.25
N GLY A 179 -20.87 -8.37 7.92
CA GLY A 179 -21.55 -7.49 6.99
C GLY A 179 -20.97 -7.51 5.58
N HIS A 180 -21.49 -6.62 4.74
CA HIS A 180 -21.02 -6.40 3.38
C HIS A 180 -20.86 -4.91 3.11
N ALA A 181 -19.79 -4.54 2.41
CA ALA A 181 -19.54 -3.17 2.02
C ALA A 181 -18.82 -3.09 0.67
N GLU A 182 -19.15 -2.04 -0.07
CA GLU A 182 -18.42 -1.63 -1.26
C GLU A 182 -17.84 -0.24 -1.06
N GLY A 183 -16.62 -0.02 -1.54
CA GLY A 183 -15.94 1.26 -1.41
C GLY A 183 -14.55 1.26 -2.01
N THR A 184 -13.91 2.40 -1.98
CA THR A 184 -12.51 2.52 -2.42
C THR A 184 -11.59 1.88 -1.39
N LEU A 185 -10.77 0.90 -1.78
CA LEU A 185 -9.74 0.35 -0.89
C LEU A 185 -8.64 1.39 -0.64
N TYR A 186 -8.34 1.66 0.63
CA TYR A 186 -7.47 2.76 1.02
C TYR A 186 -6.90 2.54 2.42
N GLY A 187 -5.79 3.16 2.78
CA GLY A 187 -5.26 3.09 4.14
C GLY A 187 -3.76 2.90 4.24
N GLY A 188 -3.30 2.04 5.15
CA GLY A 188 -1.90 1.70 5.39
C GLY A 188 -1.50 1.62 6.87
N CYS A 189 -0.28 2.01 7.19
CA CYS A 189 0.28 1.97 8.54
C CYS A 189 -0.41 2.99 9.46
N LEU A 190 -1.01 2.52 10.57
CA LEU A 190 -1.84 3.30 11.50
C LEU A 190 -1.11 4.54 12.04
N SER A 191 0.14 4.38 12.44
CA SER A 191 0.96 5.50 12.95
C SER A 191 1.14 6.60 11.90
N LEU A 192 1.28 6.24 10.62
CA LEU A 192 1.41 7.20 9.51
C LEU A 192 0.06 7.84 9.15
N LEU A 193 -1.04 7.07 9.20
CA LEU A 193 -2.39 7.62 9.03
C LEU A 193 -2.68 8.69 10.10
N CYS A 194 -2.34 8.40 11.36
CA CYS A 194 -2.47 9.36 12.46
C CYS A 194 -1.54 10.59 12.31
N ALA A 195 -0.30 10.36 11.87
CA ALA A 195 0.67 11.44 11.67
C ALA A 195 0.26 12.44 10.57
N SER A 196 -0.64 12.06 9.67
CA SER A 196 -1.15 12.94 8.63
C SER A 196 -2.17 13.96 9.13
N LEU A 197 -2.83 13.70 10.28
CA LEU A 197 -3.92 14.51 10.79
C LEU A 197 -3.48 15.93 11.12
N GLY A 198 -4.30 16.91 10.73
CA GLY A 198 -4.01 18.34 10.92
C GLY A 198 -2.96 18.90 9.96
N THR A 199 -2.51 18.13 8.97
CA THR A 199 -1.60 18.59 7.92
C THR A 199 -2.34 18.79 6.60
N PRO A 200 -1.75 19.49 5.60
CA PRO A 200 -2.32 19.59 4.25
C PRO A 200 -2.42 18.23 3.53
N TYR A 201 -1.83 17.18 4.08
CA TYR A 201 -1.76 15.81 3.54
C TYR A 201 -2.63 14.83 4.33
N GLU A 202 -3.59 15.35 5.07
CA GLU A 202 -4.50 14.58 5.90
C GLU A 202 -5.33 13.60 5.06
N ILE A 203 -5.40 12.35 5.52
CA ILE A 203 -6.08 11.25 4.82
C ILE A 203 -7.57 11.50 4.56
N ALA A 204 -8.07 11.07 3.39
CA ALA A 204 -9.45 11.17 2.95
C ALA A 204 -10.15 9.80 3.02
N THR A 205 -10.81 9.49 4.14
CA THR A 205 -11.35 8.15 4.43
C THR A 205 -12.82 7.95 4.06
N HIS A 206 -13.55 9.01 3.69
CA HIS A 206 -14.97 8.90 3.35
C HIS A 206 -15.21 8.03 2.11
N GLY A 207 -16.12 7.08 2.19
CA GLY A 207 -16.47 6.16 1.09
C GLY A 207 -15.48 5.01 0.91
N THR A 208 -14.53 4.81 1.85
CA THR A 208 -13.48 3.81 1.72
C THR A 208 -13.81 2.49 2.43
N ILE A 209 -13.19 1.41 1.98
CA ILE A 209 -12.84 0.25 2.79
C ILE A 209 -11.45 0.54 3.34
N LEU A 210 -11.37 0.86 4.61
CA LEU A 210 -10.14 1.35 5.24
C LEU A 210 -9.29 0.19 5.73
N PHE A 211 -8.09 0.03 5.14
CA PHE A 211 -7.09 -0.92 5.59
C PHE A 211 -6.16 -0.27 6.63
N ILE A 212 -5.93 -0.94 7.74
CA ILE A 212 -5.11 -0.44 8.86
C ILE A 212 -4.16 -1.53 9.32
N GLU A 213 -2.86 -1.29 9.31
CA GLU A 213 -1.85 -2.19 9.87
C GLU A 213 -0.80 -1.40 10.67
N ASP A 214 -0.04 -2.06 11.51
CA ASP A 214 1.13 -1.48 12.18
C ASP A 214 2.10 -2.57 12.66
N LEU A 215 3.27 -2.17 13.16
CA LEU A 215 4.33 -3.05 13.62
C LEU A 215 4.73 -2.72 15.07
N ALA A 216 4.72 -3.76 15.93
CA ALA A 216 5.33 -3.75 17.27
C ALA A 216 4.86 -2.62 18.21
N GLU A 217 3.68 -2.05 17.97
CA GLU A 217 3.10 -1.02 18.83
C GLU A 217 2.46 -1.64 20.10
N PRO A 218 2.67 -1.05 21.28
CA PRO A 218 1.92 -1.43 22.48
C PRO A 218 0.40 -1.27 22.30
N ALA A 219 -0.39 -2.15 22.89
CA ALA A 219 -1.85 -2.15 22.75
C ALA A 219 -2.49 -0.78 23.07
N PHE A 220 -2.02 -0.09 24.15
CA PHE A 220 -2.54 1.24 24.50
C PHE A 220 -2.21 2.32 23.47
N ARG A 221 -1.13 2.16 22.66
CA ARG A 221 -0.84 3.08 21.57
C ARG A 221 -1.76 2.83 20.39
N ILE A 222 -2.05 1.57 20.09
CA ILE A 222 -3.07 1.22 19.08
C ILE A 222 -4.42 1.82 19.46
N ASP A 223 -4.86 1.62 20.71
CA ASP A 223 -6.11 2.22 21.23
C ASP A 223 -6.10 3.75 21.04
N ARG A 224 -5.05 4.43 21.50
CA ARG A 224 -4.93 5.89 21.38
C ARG A 224 -4.96 6.37 19.94
N MET A 225 -4.27 5.68 19.02
CA MET A 225 -4.24 6.05 17.60
C MET A 225 -5.60 5.81 16.93
N LEU A 226 -6.28 4.71 17.23
CA LEU A 226 -7.64 4.45 16.74
C LEU A 226 -8.64 5.49 17.29
N MET A 227 -8.54 5.82 18.58
CA MET A 227 -9.35 6.88 19.18
C MET A 227 -9.04 8.25 18.56
N HIS A 228 -7.78 8.53 18.24
CA HIS A 228 -7.42 9.77 17.56
C HIS A 228 -8.08 9.86 16.17
N LEU A 229 -8.05 8.79 15.37
CA LEU A 229 -8.79 8.72 14.09
C LEU A 229 -10.29 8.89 14.30
N LYS A 230 -10.88 8.25 15.33
CA LYS A 230 -12.32 8.37 15.66
C LYS A 230 -12.71 9.80 16.00
N LEU A 231 -11.95 10.47 16.87
CA LEU A 231 -12.17 11.85 17.29
C LEU A 231 -11.93 12.87 16.16
N ALA A 232 -11.00 12.57 15.26
CA ALA A 232 -10.77 13.36 14.04
C ALA A 232 -11.83 13.10 12.94
N GLY A 233 -12.87 12.28 13.22
CA GLY A 233 -13.96 12.00 12.30
C GLY A 233 -13.58 11.05 11.14
N LYS A 234 -12.42 10.40 11.21
CA LYS A 234 -11.90 9.57 10.10
C LYS A 234 -12.65 8.25 9.90
N PHE A 235 -13.50 7.84 10.83
CA PHE A 235 -14.42 6.72 10.61
C PHE A 235 -15.78 7.15 10.08
N SER A 236 -16.05 8.47 9.97
CA SER A 236 -17.30 8.97 9.40
C SER A 236 -17.36 8.69 7.89
N GLY A 237 -18.38 7.92 7.47
CA GLY A 237 -18.59 7.55 6.08
C GLY A 237 -17.63 6.47 5.55
N VAL A 238 -16.78 5.88 6.39
CA VAL A 238 -16.07 4.63 6.08
C VAL A 238 -17.09 3.52 5.87
N ARG A 239 -16.89 2.69 4.87
CA ARG A 239 -17.83 1.62 4.47
C ARG A 239 -17.51 0.28 5.13
N GLY A 240 -16.23 -0.01 5.36
CA GLY A 240 -15.75 -1.22 6.02
C GLY A 240 -14.32 -1.02 6.50
N ILE A 241 -13.87 -1.83 7.44
CA ILE A 241 -12.49 -1.76 7.95
C ILE A 241 -11.85 -3.14 7.85
N ILE A 242 -10.61 -3.17 7.39
CA ILE A 242 -9.76 -4.36 7.39
C ILE A 242 -8.52 -4.05 8.22
N PHE A 243 -8.37 -4.73 9.33
CA PHE A 243 -7.11 -4.70 10.06
C PHE A 243 -6.13 -5.71 9.48
N GLY A 244 -4.87 -5.30 9.34
CA GLY A 244 -3.77 -6.19 8.99
C GLY A 244 -3.45 -7.20 10.09
N GLU A 245 -2.31 -7.90 9.93
CA GLU A 245 -1.82 -8.83 10.94
C GLU A 245 -1.49 -8.14 12.27
N MET A 246 -1.22 -6.82 12.25
CA MET A 246 -0.78 -6.04 13.42
C MET A 246 0.44 -6.71 14.08
N LEU A 247 1.45 -7.00 13.26
CA LEU A 247 2.59 -7.84 13.61
C LEU A 247 3.30 -7.37 14.88
N ASN A 248 3.34 -8.24 15.90
CA ASN A 248 3.90 -7.95 17.22
C ASN A 248 3.26 -6.78 17.99
N CYS A 249 2.13 -6.24 17.51
CA CYS A 249 1.38 -5.24 18.25
C CYS A 249 0.69 -5.88 19.47
N GLY A 250 0.69 -5.17 20.60
CA GLY A 250 0.10 -5.65 21.84
C GLY A 250 0.79 -6.88 22.46
N ARG A 251 2.00 -7.25 22.03
CA ARG A 251 2.69 -8.49 22.42
C ARG A 251 2.81 -8.73 23.93
N ASN A 252 2.83 -7.65 24.73
CA ASN A 252 2.97 -7.74 26.21
C ASN A 252 1.64 -7.50 26.93
N ALA A 253 0.50 -7.46 26.21
CA ALA A 253 -0.81 -7.36 26.82
C ALA A 253 -1.29 -8.75 27.26
N ASP A 254 -2.03 -8.80 28.37
CA ASP A 254 -2.69 -9.99 28.90
C ASP A 254 -4.09 -10.22 28.31
N TYR A 255 -4.41 -9.50 27.25
CA TYR A 255 -5.67 -9.55 26.50
C TYR A 255 -5.40 -9.47 25.00
N PRO A 256 -6.31 -10.02 24.16
CA PRO A 256 -6.19 -9.95 22.71
C PRO A 256 -6.29 -8.52 22.18
N LEU A 257 -5.47 -8.15 21.19
CA LEU A 257 -5.54 -6.83 20.56
C LEU A 257 -6.88 -6.60 19.84
N GLN A 258 -7.54 -7.67 19.39
CA GLN A 258 -8.88 -7.63 18.82
C GLN A 258 -9.92 -7.01 19.76
N ASP A 259 -9.78 -7.16 21.07
CA ASP A 259 -10.70 -6.57 22.05
C ASP A 259 -10.53 -5.05 22.13
N VAL A 260 -9.30 -4.57 21.99
CA VAL A 260 -9.01 -3.12 21.84
C VAL A 260 -9.65 -2.57 20.56
N VAL A 261 -9.47 -3.28 19.45
CA VAL A 261 -10.07 -2.91 18.16
C VAL A 261 -11.59 -2.87 18.26
N ARG A 262 -12.23 -3.93 18.77
CA ARG A 262 -13.70 -3.99 18.95
C ARG A 262 -14.24 -2.87 19.81
N ARG A 263 -13.51 -2.49 20.87
CA ARG A 263 -13.91 -1.37 21.75
C ARG A 263 -14.01 -0.05 21.00
N VAL A 264 -13.12 0.21 20.03
CA VAL A 264 -13.08 1.50 19.32
C VAL A 264 -13.99 1.50 18.11
N VAL A 265 -14.04 0.39 17.33
CA VAL A 265 -14.75 0.38 16.05
C VAL A 265 -15.94 -0.57 15.97
N GLY A 266 -16.19 -1.38 17.00
CA GLY A 266 -17.25 -2.40 16.97
C GLY A 266 -18.67 -1.84 16.94
N ASP A 267 -18.86 -0.61 17.39
CA ASP A 267 -20.15 0.12 17.44
C ASP A 267 -20.45 0.97 16.19
N ILE A 268 -19.54 1.03 15.23
CA ILE A 268 -19.69 1.89 14.03
C ILE A 268 -20.74 1.31 13.06
N GLY A 269 -21.08 0.03 13.15
CA GLY A 269 -22.16 -0.58 12.35
C GLY A 269 -21.73 -0.91 10.90
N ILE A 270 -20.45 -1.14 10.66
CA ILE A 270 -19.88 -1.51 9.37
C ILE A 270 -19.10 -2.84 9.49
N PRO A 271 -18.90 -3.60 8.39
CA PRO A 271 -18.11 -4.82 8.43
C PRO A 271 -16.67 -4.56 8.85
N VAL A 272 -16.14 -5.42 9.74
CA VAL A 272 -14.75 -5.34 10.21
C VAL A 272 -14.09 -6.71 10.15
N ALA A 273 -12.96 -6.79 9.44
CA ALA A 273 -12.08 -7.96 9.35
C ALA A 273 -10.75 -7.70 10.08
N TYR A 274 -10.07 -8.76 10.53
CA TYR A 274 -8.79 -8.67 11.24
C TYR A 274 -7.85 -9.81 10.84
N GLY A 275 -6.58 -9.48 10.59
CA GLY A 275 -5.53 -10.46 10.34
C GLY A 275 -5.06 -10.54 8.89
N LEU A 276 -5.55 -9.67 7.98
CA LEU A 276 -5.12 -9.70 6.57
C LEU A 276 -3.61 -9.40 6.45
N LYS A 277 -2.87 -10.36 5.90
CA LYS A 277 -1.42 -10.25 5.78
C LYS A 277 -1.02 -9.33 4.61
N SER A 278 -1.01 -8.02 4.84
CA SER A 278 -0.45 -7.01 3.93
C SER A 278 0.34 -5.97 4.73
N GLY A 279 1.49 -5.55 4.25
CA GLY A 279 2.40 -4.63 4.94
C GLY A 279 3.41 -5.34 5.85
N HIS A 280 3.40 -5.06 7.15
CA HIS A 280 4.25 -5.74 8.11
C HIS A 280 3.65 -7.10 8.47
N VAL A 281 4.25 -8.18 7.93
CA VAL A 281 3.66 -9.52 8.04
C VAL A 281 4.67 -10.60 8.38
N SER A 282 4.19 -11.64 9.06
CA SER A 282 4.96 -12.84 9.42
C SER A 282 5.08 -13.83 8.26
N GLY A 283 4.19 -13.76 7.26
CA GLY A 283 4.05 -14.69 6.16
C GLY A 283 4.09 -14.05 4.78
N ARG A 284 3.19 -14.49 3.90
CA ARG A 284 3.05 -13.98 2.54
C ARG A 284 2.37 -12.62 2.54
N ASN A 285 3.03 -11.62 1.99
CA ASN A 285 2.55 -10.25 1.89
C ASN A 285 1.59 -10.11 0.71
N VAL A 286 0.31 -9.86 1.00
CA VAL A 286 -0.74 -9.63 -0.01
C VAL A 286 -0.61 -8.24 -0.60
N THR A 287 -0.69 -8.11 -1.91
CA THR A 287 -0.69 -6.82 -2.61
C THR A 287 -2.10 -6.28 -2.72
N LEU A 288 -2.33 -5.07 -2.20
CA LEU A 288 -3.62 -4.39 -2.17
C LEU A 288 -3.62 -3.14 -3.07
N PRO A 289 -4.56 -3.02 -4.04
CA PRO A 289 -4.65 -1.86 -4.92
C PRO A 289 -5.40 -0.70 -4.24
N PHE A 290 -4.68 0.20 -3.59
CA PHE A 290 -5.27 1.40 -3.00
C PHE A 290 -5.75 2.37 -4.09
N GLY A 291 -6.93 2.91 -3.90
CA GLY A 291 -7.63 3.72 -4.88
C GLY A 291 -8.58 2.93 -5.78
N ALA A 292 -8.50 1.60 -5.81
CA ALA A 292 -9.46 0.77 -6.56
C ALA A 292 -10.78 0.57 -5.82
N GLN A 293 -11.88 0.37 -6.57
CA GLN A 293 -13.15 -0.05 -6.00
C GLN A 293 -13.07 -1.52 -5.58
N ALA A 294 -13.47 -1.79 -4.37
CA ALA A 294 -13.43 -3.13 -3.77
C ALA A 294 -14.73 -3.47 -3.04
N ALA A 295 -14.96 -4.75 -2.83
CA ALA A 295 -16.03 -5.28 -1.99
C ALA A 295 -15.44 -6.13 -0.87
N LEU A 296 -15.90 -5.89 0.35
CA LEU A 296 -15.57 -6.65 1.56
C LEU A 296 -16.83 -7.35 2.05
N THR A 297 -16.75 -8.66 2.24
CA THR A 297 -17.79 -9.42 2.94
C THR A 297 -17.17 -10.12 4.14
N THR A 298 -17.80 -10.00 5.30
CA THR A 298 -17.39 -10.63 6.55
C THR A 298 -18.55 -11.46 7.12
N GLY A 299 -18.26 -12.62 7.68
CA GLY A 299 -19.24 -13.56 8.19
C GLY A 299 -18.59 -14.85 8.64
N THR A 300 -19.04 -15.98 8.14
CA THR A 300 -18.41 -17.30 8.36
C THR A 300 -17.05 -17.43 7.67
N SER A 301 -16.81 -16.64 6.63
CA SER A 301 -15.52 -16.42 5.98
C SER A 301 -15.39 -14.93 5.66
N VAL A 302 -14.20 -14.49 5.32
CA VAL A 302 -13.94 -13.11 4.85
C VAL A 302 -13.60 -13.15 3.38
N SER A 303 -14.25 -12.33 2.56
CA SER A 303 -13.87 -12.17 1.16
C SER A 303 -13.55 -10.71 0.83
N LEU A 304 -12.49 -10.53 0.06
CA LEU A 304 -12.09 -9.25 -0.53
C LEU A 304 -11.98 -9.41 -2.04
N SER A 305 -12.59 -8.49 -2.77
CA SER A 305 -12.54 -8.50 -4.22
C SER A 305 -12.48 -7.09 -4.79
N TRP A 306 -11.91 -6.97 -5.98
CA TRP A 306 -12.10 -5.83 -6.87
C TRP A 306 -12.60 -6.32 -8.21
N SER A 307 -13.75 -5.79 -8.65
CA SER A 307 -14.50 -6.27 -9.81
C SER A 307 -14.00 -5.71 -11.14
N ALA A 308 -13.22 -4.65 -11.11
CA ALA A 308 -12.61 -4.05 -12.27
C ALA A 308 -11.09 -4.27 -12.27
N SER A 309 -10.50 -4.21 -13.46
CA SER A 309 -9.04 -4.17 -13.57
C SER A 309 -8.47 -2.98 -12.79
N VAL A 310 -7.39 -3.22 -12.04
CA VAL A 310 -6.67 -2.20 -11.28
C VAL A 310 -5.43 -1.68 -12.01
N THR A 311 -5.14 -2.29 -13.16
CA THR A 311 -4.14 -1.86 -14.14
C THR A 311 -4.76 -1.91 -15.53
N LYS A 312 -4.29 -1.05 -16.45
CA LYS A 312 -4.74 -1.09 -17.85
C LYS A 312 -3.99 -2.20 -18.60
N ASN A 313 -4.72 -3.03 -19.32
CA ASN A 313 -4.09 -3.91 -20.31
C ASN A 313 -3.37 -3.03 -21.34
N SER A 314 -2.05 -3.12 -21.36
CA SER A 314 -1.26 -2.42 -22.37
C SER A 314 -1.63 -2.99 -23.74
N ALA A 315 -1.93 -2.17 -24.74
CA ALA A 315 -2.09 -2.63 -26.12
C ALA A 315 -0.87 -3.47 -26.54
N PRO A 316 -1.04 -4.55 -27.31
CA PRO A 316 0.10 -5.30 -27.81
C PRO A 316 1.02 -4.33 -28.56
N VAL A 317 2.32 -4.37 -28.24
CA VAL A 317 3.34 -3.66 -29.01
C VAL A 317 3.20 -4.13 -30.44
N ALA A 318 2.81 -3.24 -31.36
CA ALA A 318 2.81 -3.56 -32.78
C ALA A 318 4.21 -4.08 -33.14
N ALA A 319 4.27 -5.32 -33.65
CA ALA A 319 5.52 -5.87 -34.14
C ALA A 319 6.09 -4.89 -35.16
N GLN A 320 7.29 -4.37 -34.93
CA GLN A 320 7.99 -3.58 -35.93
C GLN A 320 8.17 -4.51 -37.15
N PRO A 321 7.80 -4.07 -38.37
CA PRO A 321 8.09 -4.85 -39.56
C PRO A 321 9.61 -4.95 -39.72
N SER A 322 10.07 -6.19 -39.92
CA SER A 322 11.45 -6.59 -40.18
C SER A 322 12.00 -5.95 -41.44
#